data_78f83b769d771d9e0f7fc34f641b7c43
#
_entry.id   78f83b769d771d9e0f7fc34f641b7c43
#
_cell.length_a   1.000
_cell.length_b   1.000
_cell.length_c   1.000
_cell.angle_alpha   90.00
_cell.angle_beta   90.00
_cell.angle_gamma   90.00
#
_symmetry.space_group_name_H-M   'P 1'
#
loop_
_entity.id
_entity.type
_entity.pdbx_description
1 polymer ?
#
loop_
_entity_poly.entity_id
_entity_poly.type
_entity_poly.pdbx_seq_one_letter_code
_entity_poly.pdbx_strand_id
1 'polypeptide(L)'
;MTVGGISDIVFAAALLFWRNYIMLNCIAVGLGGFVGAVARYLLGLVPLGHLSSFPFITLLINLLGSFAIGVISQLASDKGSANTQLTLFLKVGVCGGFTTFSTFALESGNLFQSGKSVSAVVYIVLSVALCIAGALLGRLIVKKLAA
;
A
#
# COMPACT_ATOMS: atom_id res chain seq x y z
N MET A 1 -15.80 33.05 39.37
CA MET A 1 -14.46 32.70 38.84
C MET A 1 -14.29 31.19 39.05
N THR A 2 -14.66 30.50 38.22
CA THR A 2 -14.46 29.72 37.00
C THR A 2 -13.71 28.44 37.29
N VAL A 3 -14.52 27.36 37.44
CA VAL A 3 -14.10 25.96 37.50
C VAL A 3 -13.49 25.49 36.13
N GLY A 4 -13.25 26.43 35.20
CA GLY A 4 -12.71 26.23 33.85
C GLY A 4 -11.25 25.80 33.77
N GLY A 5 -10.43 26.05 34.77
CA GLY A 5 -8.97 26.02 34.59
C GLY A 5 -8.34 24.63 34.38
N ILE A 6 -8.78 23.58 35.07
CA ILE A 6 -8.14 22.25 34.97
C ILE A 6 -8.71 21.45 33.80
N SER A 7 -10.01 21.50 33.59
CA SER A 7 -10.66 20.83 32.45
C SER A 7 -10.17 21.37 31.09
N ASP A 8 -9.99 22.70 31.01
CA ASP A 8 -9.52 23.36 29.80
C ASP A 8 -8.04 23.04 29.52
N ILE A 9 -7.22 22.95 30.56
CA ILE A 9 -5.81 22.54 30.43
C ILE A 9 -5.70 21.09 29.97
N VAL A 10 -6.47 20.19 30.57
CA VAL A 10 -6.49 18.76 30.19
C VAL A 10 -6.99 18.60 28.76
N PHE A 11 -8.04 19.32 28.37
CA PHE A 11 -8.55 19.29 27.00
C PHE A 11 -7.54 19.85 25.99
N ALA A 12 -6.90 20.97 26.29
CA ALA A 12 -5.85 21.53 25.44
C ALA A 12 -4.64 20.59 25.31
N ALA A 13 -4.21 19.96 26.42
CA ALA A 13 -3.12 18.98 26.40
C ALA A 13 -3.48 17.75 25.56
N ALA A 14 -4.71 17.26 25.67
CA ALA A 14 -5.20 16.14 24.85
C ALA A 14 -5.24 16.50 23.36
N LEU A 15 -5.70 17.71 23.00
CA LEU A 15 -5.68 18.19 21.60
C LEU A 15 -4.26 18.31 21.04
N LEU A 16 -3.32 18.81 21.83
CA LEU A 16 -1.91 18.92 21.44
C LEU A 16 -1.28 17.54 21.23
N PHE A 17 -1.57 16.59 22.11
CA PHE A 17 -1.12 15.20 21.99
C PHE A 17 -1.67 14.54 20.71
N TRP A 18 -2.98 14.66 20.47
CA TRP A 18 -3.65 14.17 19.26
C TRP A 18 -3.05 14.77 17.99
N ARG A 19 -2.83 16.08 17.98
CA ARG A 19 -2.21 16.80 16.85
C ARG A 19 -0.81 16.28 16.55
N ASN A 20 0.04 16.13 17.57
CA ASN A 20 1.40 15.63 17.40
C ASN A 20 1.42 14.16 16.93
N TYR A 21 0.53 13.32 17.47
CA TYR A 21 0.37 11.92 17.05
C TYR A 21 -0.03 11.81 15.57
N ILE A 22 -1.02 12.59 15.13
CA ILE A 22 -1.45 12.61 13.73
C ILE A 22 -0.32 13.11 12.82
N MET A 23 0.38 14.17 13.21
CA MET A 23 1.50 14.70 12.42
C MET A 23 2.61 13.67 12.21
N LEU A 24 3.02 12.98 13.26
CA LEU A 24 4.04 11.92 13.17
C LEU A 24 3.57 10.78 12.25
N ASN A 25 2.32 10.39 12.33
CA ASN A 25 1.75 9.38 11.44
C ASN A 25 1.72 9.85 9.98
N CYS A 26 1.34 11.10 9.71
CA CYS A 26 1.38 11.68 8.37
C CYS A 26 2.79 11.72 7.80
N ILE A 27 3.79 12.09 8.60
CA ILE A 27 5.19 12.09 8.20
C ILE A 27 5.65 10.67 7.87
N ALA A 28 5.33 9.68 8.73
CA ALA A 28 5.67 8.28 8.48
C ALA A 28 5.06 7.78 7.16
N VAL A 29 3.76 8.05 6.94
CA VAL A 29 3.06 7.68 5.70
C VAL A 29 3.67 8.41 4.49
N GLY A 30 3.95 9.69 4.60
CA GLY A 30 4.52 10.49 3.51
C GLY A 30 5.90 10.01 3.09
N LEU A 31 6.80 9.77 4.06
CA LEU A 31 8.14 9.23 3.79
C LEU A 31 8.07 7.83 3.18
N GLY A 32 7.21 6.95 3.71
CA GLY A 32 6.96 5.63 3.14
C GLY A 32 6.41 5.72 1.72
N GLY A 33 5.45 6.61 1.48
CA GLY A 33 4.87 6.85 0.16
C GLY A 33 5.89 7.32 -0.86
N PHE A 34 6.79 8.22 -0.45
CA PHE A 34 7.93 8.64 -1.27
C PHE A 34 8.80 7.44 -1.69
N VAL A 35 9.24 6.62 -0.72
CA VAL A 35 10.04 5.42 -0.98
C VAL A 35 9.32 4.47 -1.92
N GLY A 36 8.04 4.17 -1.65
CA GLY A 36 7.24 3.27 -2.48
C GLY A 36 7.05 3.77 -3.90
N ALA A 37 6.73 5.07 -4.07
CA ALA A 37 6.53 5.68 -5.38
C ALA A 37 7.83 5.71 -6.20
N VAL A 38 8.97 6.02 -5.57
CA VAL A 38 10.29 5.98 -6.24
C VAL A 38 10.63 4.55 -6.66
N ALA A 39 10.46 3.56 -5.78
CA ALA A 39 10.71 2.16 -6.10
C ALA A 39 9.83 1.68 -7.28
N ARG A 40 8.54 2.04 -7.30
CA ARG A 40 7.63 1.78 -8.41
C ARG A 40 8.12 2.42 -9.71
N TYR A 41 8.51 3.68 -9.65
CA TYR A 41 9.03 4.39 -10.82
C TYR A 41 10.27 3.71 -11.39
N LEU A 42 11.25 3.37 -10.55
CA LEU A 42 12.47 2.67 -10.98
C LEU A 42 12.19 1.30 -11.59
N LEU A 43 11.28 0.53 -11.02
CA LEU A 43 10.82 -0.73 -11.62
C LEU A 43 10.11 -0.53 -12.96
N GLY A 44 9.37 0.57 -13.10
CA GLY A 44 8.73 0.96 -14.35
C GLY A 44 9.70 1.27 -15.49
N LEU A 45 10.97 1.61 -15.19
CA LEU A 45 12.02 1.84 -16.20
C LEU A 45 12.58 0.54 -16.79
N VAL A 46 12.29 -0.63 -16.21
CA VAL A 46 12.77 -1.91 -16.72
C VAL A 46 12.08 -2.21 -18.06
N PRO A 47 12.82 -2.49 -19.14
CA PRO A 47 12.28 -2.58 -20.51
C PRO A 47 11.52 -3.88 -20.82
N LEU A 48 10.95 -4.54 -19.81
CA LEU A 48 10.14 -5.74 -20.02
C LEU A 48 8.82 -5.46 -20.75
N GLY A 49 8.32 -4.23 -20.71
CA GLY A 49 7.10 -3.81 -21.39
C GLY A 49 7.24 -3.64 -22.90
N HIS A 50 8.47 -3.51 -23.44
CA HIS A 50 8.69 -3.35 -24.88
C HIS A 50 8.52 -4.64 -25.69
N LEU A 51 8.48 -5.80 -25.04
CA LEU A 51 8.34 -7.11 -25.69
C LEU A 51 6.88 -7.49 -25.97
N SER A 52 5.90 -6.82 -25.34
CA SER A 52 4.50 -7.05 -25.57
C SER A 52 3.65 -5.84 -25.17
N SER A 53 2.46 -5.74 -25.74
CA SER A 53 1.48 -4.71 -25.32
C SER A 53 0.77 -5.05 -24.01
N PHE A 54 1.14 -6.15 -23.34
CA PHE A 54 0.56 -6.55 -22.07
C PHE A 54 1.31 -5.89 -20.90
N PRO A 55 0.61 -5.29 -19.91
CA PRO A 55 1.24 -4.50 -18.85
C PRO A 55 1.85 -5.35 -17.72
N PHE A 56 2.88 -6.15 -18.04
CA PHE A 56 3.51 -7.06 -17.08
C PHE A 56 4.15 -6.36 -15.90
N ILE A 57 4.71 -5.16 -16.10
CA ILE A 57 5.40 -4.42 -15.03
C ILE A 57 4.40 -3.99 -13.96
N THR A 58 3.28 -3.41 -14.33
CA THR A 58 2.25 -2.99 -13.40
C THR A 58 1.65 -4.18 -12.66
N LEU A 59 1.42 -5.29 -13.37
CA LEU A 59 0.97 -6.54 -12.75
C LEU A 59 1.96 -7.02 -11.69
N LEU A 60 3.25 -7.06 -12.00
CA LEU A 60 4.31 -7.49 -11.08
C LEU A 60 4.41 -6.56 -9.85
N ILE A 61 4.40 -5.24 -10.06
CA ILE A 61 4.43 -4.24 -9.01
C ILE A 61 3.27 -4.46 -8.03
N ASN A 62 2.05 -4.60 -8.56
CA ASN A 62 0.86 -4.78 -7.73
C ASN A 62 0.86 -6.14 -7.01
N LEU A 63 1.34 -7.21 -7.65
CA LEU A 63 1.50 -8.53 -7.03
C LEU A 63 2.51 -8.49 -5.87
N LEU A 64 3.71 -7.94 -6.10
CA LEU A 64 4.76 -7.83 -5.08
C LEU A 64 4.31 -6.97 -3.90
N GLY A 65 3.66 -5.83 -4.19
CA GLY A 65 3.13 -4.97 -3.14
C GLY A 65 1.98 -5.63 -2.35
N SER A 66 1.11 -6.39 -3.03
CA SER A 66 0.05 -7.16 -2.38
C SER A 66 0.60 -8.29 -1.49
N PHE A 67 1.63 -8.97 -1.93
CA PHE A 67 2.33 -9.95 -1.09
C PHE A 67 2.96 -9.29 0.14
N ALA A 68 3.72 -8.20 -0.07
CA ALA A 68 4.38 -7.46 1.01
C ALA A 68 3.38 -6.92 2.05
N ILE A 69 2.24 -6.36 1.62
CA ILE A 69 1.21 -5.86 2.54
C ILE A 69 0.57 -7.00 3.34
N GLY A 70 0.45 -8.20 2.75
CA GLY A 70 0.00 -9.40 3.44
C GLY A 70 0.93 -9.80 4.58
N VAL A 71 2.25 -9.86 4.29
CA VAL A 71 3.32 -10.14 5.28
C VAL A 71 3.30 -9.12 6.41
N ILE A 72 3.36 -7.83 6.08
CA ILE A 72 3.41 -6.74 7.06
C ILE A 72 2.15 -6.73 7.93
N SER A 73 0.98 -6.93 7.33
CA SER A 73 -0.29 -6.94 8.07
C SER A 73 -0.35 -8.08 9.09
N GLN A 74 0.15 -9.27 8.75
CA GLN A 74 0.17 -10.40 9.68
C GLN A 74 1.16 -10.17 10.81
N LEU A 75 2.41 -9.76 10.51
CA LEU A 75 3.43 -9.44 11.51
C LEU A 75 2.96 -8.36 12.49
N ALA A 76 2.29 -7.33 11.99
CA ALA A 76 1.76 -6.26 12.82
C ALA A 76 0.61 -6.72 13.72
N SER A 77 -0.23 -7.63 13.22
CA SER A 77 -1.35 -8.23 13.99
C SER A 77 -0.81 -9.09 15.12
N ASP A 78 0.14 -9.98 14.85
CA ASP A 78 0.69 -10.92 15.82
C ASP A 78 1.43 -10.20 16.97
N LYS A 79 2.02 -9.04 16.69
CA LYS A 79 2.72 -8.20 17.68
C LYS A 79 1.84 -7.16 18.36
N GLY A 80 0.55 -7.09 18.06
CA GLY A 80 -0.34 -6.03 18.56
C GLY A 80 0.06 -4.61 18.10
N SER A 81 0.83 -4.50 17.03
CA SER A 81 1.49 -3.27 16.57
C SER A 81 0.84 -2.67 15.32
N ALA A 82 -0.46 -2.94 15.12
CA ALA A 82 -1.15 -2.59 13.87
C ALA A 82 -1.12 -1.08 13.50
N ASN A 83 -1.01 -0.20 14.50
CA ASN A 83 -1.06 1.26 14.32
C ASN A 83 0.24 1.97 14.75
N THR A 84 1.37 1.26 14.81
CA THR A 84 2.66 1.92 15.06
C THR A 84 3.09 2.74 13.85
N GLN A 85 3.92 3.79 14.06
CA GLN A 85 4.48 4.57 12.97
C GLN A 85 5.19 3.72 11.94
N LEU A 86 5.91 2.67 12.38
CA LEU A 86 6.57 1.73 11.48
C LEU A 86 5.56 0.97 10.61
N THR A 87 4.46 0.50 11.19
CA THR A 87 3.40 -0.19 10.43
C THR A 87 2.74 0.75 9.43
N LEU A 88 2.48 1.99 9.82
CA LEU A 88 1.93 3.01 8.93
C LEU A 88 2.92 3.35 7.80
N PHE A 89 4.20 3.53 8.13
CA PHE A 89 5.26 3.75 7.14
C PHE A 89 5.31 2.62 6.11
N LEU A 90 5.36 1.37 6.55
CA LEU A 90 5.51 0.20 5.66
C LEU A 90 4.22 -0.10 4.90
N LYS A 91 3.09 -0.21 5.61
CA LYS A 91 1.82 -0.68 5.04
C LYS A 91 1.13 0.38 4.21
N VAL A 92 0.91 1.57 4.80
CA VAL A 92 0.17 2.66 4.14
C VAL A 92 1.11 3.46 3.22
N GLY A 93 2.33 3.76 3.71
CA GLY A 93 3.32 4.50 2.96
C GLY A 93 3.94 3.65 1.84
N VAL A 94 4.87 2.76 2.18
CA VAL A 94 5.67 2.02 1.19
C VAL A 94 4.78 1.18 0.27
N CYS A 95 3.97 0.27 0.80
CA CYS A 95 3.12 -0.59 -0.05
C CYS A 95 2.08 0.23 -0.81
N GLY A 96 1.45 1.24 -0.18
CA GLY A 96 0.48 2.11 -0.83
C GLY A 96 1.09 2.98 -1.94
N GLY A 97 2.31 3.50 -1.75
CA GLY A 97 3.04 4.24 -2.78
C GLY A 97 3.60 3.37 -3.89
N PHE A 98 3.97 2.13 -3.57
CA PHE A 98 4.52 1.16 -4.52
C PHE A 98 3.46 0.60 -5.46
N THR A 99 2.28 0.22 -4.95
CA THR A 99 1.17 -0.31 -5.77
C THR A 99 0.41 0.82 -6.48
N THR A 100 -0.28 0.49 -7.57
CA THR A 100 -1.04 1.49 -8.32
C THR A 100 -2.28 0.90 -8.97
N PHE A 101 -3.45 1.35 -8.51
CA PHE A 101 -4.72 1.04 -9.16
C PHE A 101 -5.01 1.98 -10.35
N SER A 102 -4.56 3.23 -10.28
CA SER A 102 -4.79 4.22 -11.34
C SER A 102 -4.08 3.85 -12.64
N THR A 103 -2.82 3.43 -12.56
CA THR A 103 -2.07 2.95 -13.74
C THR A 103 -2.73 1.68 -14.31
N PHE A 104 -3.09 0.72 -13.47
CA PHE A 104 -3.83 -0.48 -13.87
C PHE A 104 -5.14 -0.14 -14.61
N ALA A 105 -5.92 0.80 -14.10
CA ALA A 105 -7.18 1.23 -14.72
C ALA A 105 -6.94 1.89 -16.09
N LEU A 106 -5.93 2.78 -16.18
CA LEU A 106 -5.56 3.44 -17.43
C LEU A 106 -5.09 2.44 -18.49
N GLU A 107 -4.20 1.52 -18.13
CA GLU A 107 -3.68 0.49 -19.04
C GLU A 107 -4.79 -0.44 -19.53
N SER A 108 -5.71 -0.82 -18.64
CA SER A 108 -6.89 -1.62 -19.01
C SER A 108 -7.77 -0.88 -20.02
N GLY A 109 -8.02 0.41 -19.80
CA GLY A 109 -8.76 1.27 -20.72
C GLY A 109 -8.07 1.40 -22.09
N ASN A 110 -6.75 1.59 -22.09
CA ASN A 110 -5.96 1.69 -23.32
C ASN A 110 -6.00 0.39 -24.14
N LEU A 111 -5.98 -0.77 -23.49
CA LEU A 111 -6.12 -2.07 -24.16
C LEU A 111 -7.49 -2.20 -24.84
N PHE A 112 -8.57 -1.77 -24.18
CA PHE A 112 -9.91 -1.76 -24.81
C PHE A 112 -9.98 -0.82 -25.99
N GLN A 113 -9.47 0.40 -25.84
CA GLN A 113 -9.46 1.41 -26.93
C GLN A 113 -8.62 0.96 -28.14
N SER A 114 -7.58 0.16 -27.91
CA SER A 114 -6.72 -0.41 -28.96
C SER A 114 -7.32 -1.67 -29.61
N GLY A 115 -8.56 -2.04 -29.31
CA GLY A 115 -9.22 -3.24 -29.85
C GLY A 115 -8.72 -4.57 -29.24
N LYS A 116 -7.85 -4.52 -28.20
CA LYS A 116 -7.29 -5.70 -27.54
C LYS A 116 -8.12 -6.16 -26.34
N SER A 117 -9.43 -6.30 -26.55
CA SER A 117 -10.39 -6.58 -25.47
C SER A 117 -10.09 -7.86 -24.71
N VAL A 118 -9.64 -8.92 -25.38
CA VAL A 118 -9.25 -10.17 -24.71
C VAL A 118 -8.08 -9.95 -23.76
N SER A 119 -7.03 -9.23 -24.22
CA SER A 119 -5.89 -8.89 -23.37
C SER A 119 -6.28 -8.01 -22.19
N ALA A 120 -7.22 -7.07 -22.37
CA ALA A 120 -7.74 -6.24 -21.31
C ALA A 120 -8.44 -7.08 -20.22
N VAL A 121 -9.35 -7.97 -20.63
CA VAL A 121 -10.07 -8.85 -19.69
C VAL A 121 -9.10 -9.78 -18.96
N VAL A 122 -8.17 -10.41 -19.66
CA VAL A 122 -7.15 -11.28 -19.06
C VAL A 122 -6.29 -10.49 -18.06
N TYR A 123 -5.85 -9.27 -18.42
CA TYR A 123 -5.08 -8.41 -17.53
C TYR A 123 -5.84 -8.06 -16.25
N ILE A 124 -7.11 -7.68 -16.37
CA ILE A 124 -7.96 -7.35 -15.23
C ILE A 124 -8.13 -8.56 -14.30
N VAL A 125 -8.52 -9.71 -14.86
CA VAL A 125 -8.77 -10.91 -14.08
C VAL A 125 -7.49 -11.40 -13.38
N LEU A 126 -6.37 -11.46 -14.12
CA LEU A 126 -5.08 -11.88 -13.54
C LEU A 126 -4.61 -10.91 -12.46
N SER A 127 -4.71 -9.59 -12.68
CA SER A 127 -4.29 -8.60 -11.69
C SER A 127 -5.06 -8.76 -10.39
N VAL A 128 -6.38 -8.88 -10.44
CA VAL A 128 -7.21 -9.04 -9.24
C VAL A 128 -6.92 -10.37 -8.55
N ALA A 129 -6.94 -11.48 -9.29
CA ALA A 129 -6.75 -12.82 -8.73
C ALA A 129 -5.35 -12.98 -8.11
N LEU A 130 -4.30 -12.56 -8.82
CA LEU A 130 -2.92 -12.70 -8.33
C LEU A 130 -2.62 -11.78 -7.15
N CYS A 131 -3.15 -10.55 -7.14
CA CYS A 131 -2.97 -9.64 -6.01
C CYS A 131 -3.66 -10.15 -4.74
N ILE A 132 -4.89 -10.67 -4.85
CA ILE A 132 -5.58 -11.31 -3.72
C ILE A 132 -4.80 -12.54 -3.24
N ALA A 133 -4.41 -13.43 -4.16
CA ALA A 133 -3.62 -14.60 -3.83
C ALA A 133 -2.28 -14.23 -3.17
N GLY A 134 -1.58 -13.23 -3.69
CA GLY A 134 -0.34 -12.71 -3.13
C GLY A 134 -0.50 -12.22 -1.70
N ALA A 135 -1.53 -11.41 -1.41
CA ALA A 135 -1.81 -10.92 -0.07
C ALA A 135 -2.16 -12.06 0.92
N LEU A 136 -2.93 -13.05 0.48
CA LEU A 136 -3.24 -14.24 1.29
C LEU A 136 -2.00 -15.09 1.55
N LEU A 137 -1.18 -15.33 0.54
CA LEU A 137 0.07 -16.07 0.67
C LEU A 137 1.04 -15.38 1.65
N GLY A 138 1.20 -14.07 1.55
CA GLY A 138 2.01 -13.29 2.48
C GLY A 138 1.58 -13.49 3.94
N ARG A 139 0.28 -13.45 4.20
CA ARG A 139 -0.28 -13.73 5.54
C ARG A 139 -0.02 -15.17 5.99
N LEU A 140 -0.28 -16.14 5.11
CA LEU A 140 -0.15 -17.56 5.43
C LEU A 140 1.29 -17.95 5.76
N ILE A 141 2.27 -17.39 5.02
CA ILE A 141 3.69 -17.66 5.28
C ILE A 141 4.08 -17.19 6.67
N VAL A 142 3.73 -15.95 7.04
CA VAL A 142 4.04 -15.43 8.38
C VAL A 142 3.37 -16.26 9.46
N LYS A 143 2.09 -16.60 9.30
CA LYS A 143 1.36 -17.42 10.27
C LYS A 143 1.99 -18.81 10.47
N LYS A 144 2.49 -19.43 9.39
CA LYS A 144 3.17 -20.74 9.49
C LYS A 144 4.55 -20.66 10.13
N LEU A 145 5.26 -19.54 9.95
CA LEU A 145 6.58 -19.34 10.57
C LEU A 145 6.50 -18.97 12.05
N ALA A 146 5.34 -18.47 12.50
CA ALA A 146 5.09 -18.09 13.89
C ALA A 146 4.43 -19.20 14.72
N ALA A 147 3.99 -20.29 14.10
CA ALA A 147 3.38 -21.47 14.74
C ALA A 147 4.43 -22.52 15.09
#